data_d7ef9d191e3312369070906ef7f33485
#
_entry.id   d7ef9d191e3312369070906ef7f33485
#
_cell.length_a   1.000
_cell.length_b   1.000
_cell.length_c   1.000
_cell.angle_alpha   90.00
_cell.angle_beta   90.00
_cell.angle_gamma   90.00
#
_symmetry.space_group_name_H-M   'P 1'
#
loop_
_entity.id
_entity.type
_entity.pdbx_description
1 polymer ?
#
loop_
_entity_poly.entity_id
_entity_poly.type
_entity_poly.pdbx_seq_one_letter_code
_entity_poly.pdbx_strand_id
1 'polypeptide(L)'
;MLFRSQVVNDNAVIAGWGVCVRGYSRLAYQVTAAGARGSSIRSCRVQFAGQTAEGLTGQTGMIQQAGTLIPEARVTDSRGRWATAQGGAVEVLPYANPMLTARLLGRCGADGTLRDDGDCVKVLCTGACSPVGGHNTVTVRYRLRPVGGSYSGYTALENGQEQIIEGVLKTASYELELSAVDALGSVRAVEYAIPTAAVAVHLAQGGTAVGVGKYAEHDKAVDIAPDWDVWFRGKRLLDAVWPVGSIYLSASEISPETLFGGTWEQVKDRFLLAAGDVYEDRKSTRLNSSHQ
;
A
#
# COMPACT_ATOMS: atom_id res chain seq x y z
N MET A 1 -6.38 -40.48 -45.10
CA MET A 1 -6.70 -39.71 -43.90
C MET A 1 -6.03 -38.34 -44.00
N LEU A 2 -6.78 -37.27 -43.78
CA LEU A 2 -6.28 -35.90 -43.72
C LEU A 2 -6.64 -35.31 -42.35
N PHE A 3 -5.68 -34.67 -41.70
CA PHE A 3 -5.86 -34.03 -40.42
C PHE A 3 -5.57 -32.52 -40.57
N ARG A 4 -6.50 -31.67 -40.17
CA ARG A 4 -6.34 -30.22 -40.11
C ARG A 4 -6.61 -29.76 -38.69
N SER A 5 -5.83 -28.79 -38.21
CA SER A 5 -5.99 -28.21 -36.89
C SER A 5 -5.74 -26.71 -36.94
N GLN A 6 -6.37 -26.02 -36.01
CA GLN A 6 -6.23 -24.56 -35.81
C GLN A 6 -6.26 -24.26 -34.32
N VAL A 7 -5.42 -23.33 -33.88
CA VAL A 7 -5.46 -22.79 -32.50
C VAL A 7 -6.68 -21.90 -32.34
N VAL A 8 -7.41 -22.08 -31.25
CA VAL A 8 -8.55 -21.25 -30.84
C VAL A 8 -8.24 -20.64 -29.45
N ASN A 9 -8.41 -19.35 -29.34
CA ASN A 9 -8.18 -18.59 -28.11
C ASN A 9 -9.50 -18.06 -27.61
N ASP A 10 -9.88 -18.41 -26.36
CA ASP A 10 -11.09 -17.91 -25.69
C ASP A 10 -10.87 -16.50 -25.15
N ASN A 11 -9.62 -16.10 -24.91
CA ASN A 11 -9.25 -14.76 -24.44
C ASN A 11 -8.99 -13.84 -25.65
N ALA A 12 -9.70 -12.71 -25.71
CA ALA A 12 -9.61 -11.76 -26.82
C ALA A 12 -8.21 -11.13 -26.99
N VAL A 13 -7.47 -10.93 -25.91
CA VAL A 13 -6.11 -10.37 -25.93
C VAL A 13 -5.15 -11.38 -26.61
N ILE A 14 -5.20 -12.65 -26.21
CA ILE A 14 -4.38 -13.71 -26.79
C ILE A 14 -4.77 -13.96 -28.23
N ALA A 15 -6.07 -13.91 -28.58
CA ALA A 15 -6.54 -14.00 -29.95
C ALA A 15 -5.93 -12.88 -30.82
N GLY A 16 -5.84 -11.66 -30.29
CA GLY A 16 -5.18 -10.53 -30.96
C GLY A 16 -3.67 -10.71 -31.12
N TRP A 17 -3.01 -11.45 -30.24
CA TRP A 17 -1.59 -11.81 -30.39
C TRP A 17 -1.33 -12.91 -31.43
N GLY A 18 -2.32 -13.71 -31.73
CA GLY A 18 -2.20 -14.80 -32.72
C GLY A 18 -1.31 -15.97 -32.28
N VAL A 19 -1.09 -16.14 -30.97
CA VAL A 19 -0.23 -17.17 -30.36
C VAL A 19 -1.05 -18.23 -29.63
N CYS A 20 -0.44 -19.39 -29.39
CA CYS A 20 -1.00 -20.46 -28.57
C CYS A 20 -0.40 -20.37 -27.16
N VAL A 21 -1.24 -20.27 -26.14
CA VAL A 21 -0.80 -20.03 -24.74
C VAL A 21 -1.36 -21.13 -23.84
N ARG A 22 -0.50 -21.71 -23.01
CA ARG A 22 -0.89 -22.68 -21.98
C ARG A 22 -1.95 -22.13 -21.06
N GLY A 23 -3.04 -22.88 -20.86
CA GLY A 23 -4.13 -22.51 -19.97
C GLY A 23 -5.17 -21.56 -20.59
N TYR A 24 -4.94 -21.05 -21.81
CA TYR A 24 -5.84 -20.10 -22.48
C TYR A 24 -6.26 -20.54 -23.89
N SER A 25 -5.52 -21.46 -24.51
CA SER A 25 -5.76 -21.90 -25.89
C SER A 25 -6.29 -23.31 -25.93
N ARG A 26 -7.01 -23.63 -27.01
CA ARG A 26 -7.50 -24.93 -27.39
C ARG A 26 -7.06 -25.23 -28.80
N LEU A 27 -7.17 -26.51 -29.23
CA LEU A 27 -6.97 -26.93 -30.60
C LEU A 27 -8.32 -27.31 -31.18
N ALA A 28 -8.81 -26.60 -32.17
CA ALA A 28 -9.88 -27.06 -33.04
C ALA A 28 -9.31 -27.96 -34.10
N TYR A 29 -10.04 -29.05 -34.46
CA TYR A 29 -9.55 -30.02 -35.43
C TYR A 29 -10.66 -30.53 -36.32
N GLN A 30 -10.23 -30.98 -37.50
CA GLN A 30 -11.05 -31.69 -38.48
C GLN A 30 -10.24 -32.87 -39.05
N VAL A 31 -10.80 -34.06 -38.97
CA VAL A 31 -10.23 -35.31 -39.55
C VAL A 31 -11.12 -35.77 -40.68
N THR A 32 -10.53 -35.90 -41.86
CA THR A 32 -11.21 -36.48 -43.01
C THR A 32 -10.66 -37.89 -43.24
N ALA A 33 -11.50 -38.91 -43.09
CA ALA A 33 -11.12 -40.29 -43.25
C ALA A 33 -12.25 -41.09 -43.90
N ALA A 34 -11.89 -42.11 -44.71
CA ALA A 34 -12.83 -43.00 -45.27
C ALA A 34 -12.37 -44.46 -45.03
N GLY A 35 -13.33 -45.33 -44.80
CA GLY A 35 -13.07 -46.77 -44.68
C GLY A 35 -12.68 -47.40 -46.03
N ALA A 36 -11.77 -48.35 -45.98
CA ALA A 36 -11.37 -49.11 -47.21
C ALA A 36 -12.25 -50.34 -47.41
N ARG A 37 -12.52 -50.67 -48.67
CA ARG A 37 -13.26 -51.90 -49.07
C ARG A 37 -14.62 -52.01 -48.36
N GLY A 38 -15.39 -50.91 -48.28
CA GLY A 38 -16.74 -50.88 -47.70
C GLY A 38 -16.82 -50.94 -46.20
N SER A 39 -15.73 -50.67 -45.45
CA SER A 39 -15.79 -50.42 -43.99
C SER A 39 -16.22 -49.01 -43.72
N SER A 40 -16.88 -48.77 -42.59
CA SER A 40 -17.23 -47.47 -42.12
C SER A 40 -16.23 -47.03 -41.00
N ILE A 41 -16.15 -45.70 -40.67
CA ILE A 41 -15.38 -45.24 -39.57
C ILE A 41 -16.18 -45.49 -38.27
N ARG A 42 -15.55 -46.15 -37.30
CA ARG A 42 -16.14 -46.50 -36.01
C ARG A 42 -15.80 -45.45 -34.91
N SER A 43 -14.54 -45.01 -34.88
CA SER A 43 -14.10 -43.99 -33.89
C SER A 43 -12.96 -43.17 -34.46
N CYS A 44 -12.86 -41.95 -33.97
CA CYS A 44 -11.73 -41.05 -34.18
C CYS A 44 -11.36 -40.45 -32.85
N ARG A 45 -10.07 -40.53 -32.51
CA ARG A 45 -9.49 -39.95 -31.29
C ARG A 45 -8.38 -39.01 -31.70
N VAL A 46 -8.40 -37.79 -31.16
CA VAL A 46 -7.34 -36.81 -31.33
C VAL A 46 -6.63 -36.57 -29.99
N GLN A 47 -5.32 -36.61 -30.01
CA GLN A 47 -4.46 -36.35 -28.84
C GLN A 47 -3.60 -35.12 -29.12
N PHE A 48 -3.58 -34.21 -28.18
CA PHE A 48 -2.74 -33.03 -28.23
C PHE A 48 -2.46 -32.49 -26.82
N ALA A 49 -1.19 -32.22 -26.49
CA ALA A 49 -0.78 -31.59 -25.24
C ALA A 49 -1.38 -32.25 -23.97
N GLY A 50 -1.40 -33.62 -23.95
CA GLY A 50 -1.99 -34.38 -22.85
C GLY A 50 -3.52 -34.45 -22.85
N GLN A 51 -4.19 -33.75 -23.77
CA GLN A 51 -5.65 -33.76 -23.94
C GLN A 51 -6.07 -34.80 -24.96
N THR A 52 -7.23 -35.37 -24.75
CA THR A 52 -7.86 -36.30 -25.70
C THR A 52 -9.24 -35.80 -26.06
N ALA A 53 -9.57 -35.83 -27.36
CA ALA A 53 -10.89 -35.51 -27.86
C ALA A 53 -11.37 -36.60 -28.82
N GLU A 54 -12.68 -36.84 -28.87
CA GLU A 54 -13.30 -37.87 -29.70
C GLU A 54 -14.13 -37.22 -30.82
N GLY A 55 -14.20 -37.88 -31.95
CA GLY A 55 -14.96 -37.45 -33.12
C GLY A 55 -14.08 -36.98 -34.28
N LEU A 56 -14.70 -36.88 -35.47
CA LEU A 56 -14.02 -36.43 -36.70
C LEU A 56 -13.80 -34.88 -36.70
N THR A 57 -14.60 -34.17 -35.96
CA THR A 57 -14.48 -32.70 -35.77
C THR A 57 -14.71 -32.36 -34.31
N GLY A 58 -14.01 -31.34 -33.79
CA GLY A 58 -14.19 -30.91 -32.42
C GLY A 58 -13.08 -29.99 -31.95
N GLN A 59 -13.02 -29.81 -30.64
CA GLN A 59 -11.98 -29.05 -29.95
C GLN A 59 -11.44 -29.86 -28.78
N THR A 60 -10.17 -29.66 -28.47
CA THR A 60 -9.56 -30.22 -27.24
C THR A 60 -10.01 -29.39 -26.00
N GLY A 61 -9.74 -29.93 -24.83
CA GLY A 61 -9.73 -29.11 -23.60
C GLY A 61 -8.64 -28.03 -23.65
N MET A 62 -8.60 -27.21 -22.62
CA MET A 62 -7.52 -26.21 -22.45
C MET A 62 -6.16 -26.87 -22.41
N ILE A 63 -5.24 -26.38 -23.24
CA ILE A 63 -3.88 -26.90 -23.37
C ILE A 63 -3.11 -26.66 -22.07
N GLN A 64 -2.57 -27.74 -21.48
CA GLN A 64 -1.86 -27.67 -20.19
C GLN A 64 -0.33 -27.85 -20.29
N GLN A 65 0.17 -28.18 -21.47
CA GLN A 65 1.60 -28.36 -21.72
C GLN A 65 2.12 -27.27 -22.65
N ALA A 66 3.31 -26.73 -22.32
CA ALA A 66 4.01 -25.78 -23.17
C ALA A 66 5.13 -26.48 -23.95
N GLY A 67 5.58 -25.85 -25.03
CA GLY A 67 6.61 -26.33 -25.93
C GLY A 67 6.09 -26.55 -27.33
N THR A 68 6.92 -27.08 -28.23
CA THR A 68 6.54 -27.45 -29.59
C THR A 68 5.90 -28.82 -29.57
N LEU A 69 4.61 -28.90 -29.83
CA LEU A 69 3.78 -30.09 -29.71
C LEU A 69 3.13 -30.41 -31.07
N ILE A 70 3.01 -31.70 -31.39
CA ILE A 70 2.41 -32.18 -32.63
C ILE A 70 1.10 -32.89 -32.27
N PRO A 71 -0.06 -32.42 -32.78
CA PRO A 71 -1.31 -33.14 -32.61
C PRO A 71 -1.36 -34.40 -33.46
N GLU A 72 -1.93 -35.49 -32.90
CA GLU A 72 -2.09 -36.76 -33.58
C GLU A 72 -3.57 -37.16 -33.54
N ALA A 73 -4.05 -37.64 -34.70
CA ALA A 73 -5.36 -38.24 -34.81
C ALA A 73 -5.23 -39.73 -35.15
N ARG A 74 -6.01 -40.58 -34.46
CA ARG A 74 -6.15 -42.01 -34.73
C ARG A 74 -7.59 -42.31 -35.07
N VAL A 75 -7.79 -42.95 -36.24
CA VAL A 75 -9.11 -43.38 -36.72
C VAL A 75 -9.16 -44.90 -36.76
N THR A 76 -10.26 -45.47 -36.30
CA THR A 76 -10.50 -46.94 -36.33
C THR A 76 -11.75 -47.22 -37.15
N ASP A 77 -11.67 -48.19 -38.05
CA ASP A 77 -12.80 -48.63 -38.89
C ASP A 77 -13.65 -49.74 -38.23
N SER A 78 -14.79 -50.06 -38.83
CA SER A 78 -15.72 -51.09 -38.35
C SER A 78 -15.13 -52.49 -38.27
N ARG A 79 -13.98 -52.75 -38.87
CA ARG A 79 -13.25 -54.03 -38.85
C ARG A 79 -12.08 -54.00 -37.85
N GLY A 80 -11.94 -52.89 -37.01
CA GLY A 80 -10.87 -52.77 -36.03
C GLY A 80 -9.50 -52.36 -36.63
N ARG A 81 -9.41 -52.06 -37.92
CA ARG A 81 -8.17 -51.49 -38.50
C ARG A 81 -8.08 -50.04 -38.20
N TRP A 82 -6.87 -49.57 -38.02
CA TRP A 82 -6.62 -48.18 -37.64
C TRP A 82 -5.58 -47.50 -38.53
N ALA A 83 -5.61 -46.17 -38.55
CA ALA A 83 -4.64 -45.31 -39.19
C ALA A 83 -4.42 -44.09 -38.34
N THR A 84 -3.21 -43.52 -38.37
CA THR A 84 -2.86 -42.27 -37.69
C THR A 84 -2.49 -41.19 -38.70
N ALA A 85 -2.68 -39.97 -38.35
CA ALA A 85 -2.17 -38.79 -39.04
C ALA A 85 -1.76 -37.72 -38.02
N GLN A 86 -0.66 -37.06 -38.30
CA GLN A 86 -0.18 -35.94 -37.50
C GLN A 86 -0.54 -34.63 -38.19
N GLY A 87 -0.81 -33.60 -37.38
CA GLY A 87 -0.97 -32.23 -37.82
C GLY A 87 0.36 -31.48 -37.89
N GLY A 88 0.28 -30.19 -38.19
CA GLY A 88 1.43 -29.31 -38.08
C GLY A 88 1.87 -29.11 -36.59
N ALA A 89 3.17 -28.89 -36.39
CA ALA A 89 3.69 -28.55 -35.07
C ALA A 89 3.07 -27.23 -34.59
N VAL A 90 2.67 -27.19 -33.31
CA VAL A 90 2.11 -26.01 -32.66
C VAL A 90 3.04 -25.63 -31.53
N GLU A 91 3.54 -24.40 -31.56
CA GLU A 91 4.30 -23.81 -30.45
C GLU A 91 3.33 -23.31 -29.40
N VAL A 92 3.40 -23.89 -28.21
CA VAL A 92 2.58 -23.49 -27.05
C VAL A 92 3.45 -22.73 -26.07
N LEU A 93 3.19 -21.44 -25.92
CA LEU A 93 3.95 -20.57 -25.06
C LEU A 93 3.56 -20.78 -23.55
N PRO A 94 4.54 -20.82 -22.66
CA PRO A 94 4.28 -20.96 -21.24
C PRO A 94 3.66 -19.66 -20.66
N TYR A 95 2.74 -19.83 -19.71
CA TYR A 95 2.18 -18.75 -18.95
C TYR A 95 2.15 -19.12 -17.46
N ALA A 96 2.43 -18.11 -16.62
CA ALA A 96 2.22 -18.10 -15.18
C ALA A 96 1.73 -16.72 -14.77
N ASN A 97 0.94 -16.66 -13.70
CA ASN A 97 0.47 -15.39 -13.12
C ASN A 97 1.63 -14.46 -12.80
N PRO A 98 1.41 -13.15 -12.83
CA PRO A 98 2.46 -12.18 -12.50
C PRO A 98 2.97 -12.38 -11.07
N MET A 99 4.23 -12.06 -10.88
CA MET A 99 4.90 -12.01 -9.59
C MET A 99 5.06 -10.56 -9.15
N LEU A 100 5.01 -10.33 -7.84
CA LEU A 100 5.22 -9.02 -7.24
C LEU A 100 6.17 -9.18 -6.06
N THR A 101 7.23 -8.39 -6.05
CA THR A 101 8.05 -8.11 -4.88
C THR A 101 7.83 -6.65 -4.53
N ALA A 102 7.24 -6.40 -3.37
CA ALA A 102 6.92 -5.06 -2.92
C ALA A 102 7.41 -4.84 -1.50
N ARG A 103 7.83 -3.61 -1.19
CA ARG A 103 8.29 -3.19 0.12
C ARG A 103 7.80 -1.78 0.41
N LEU A 104 7.19 -1.59 1.58
CA LEU A 104 7.02 -0.29 2.19
C LEU A 104 8.32 0.00 2.97
N LEU A 105 9.07 1.01 2.55
CA LEU A 105 10.37 1.36 3.16
C LEU A 105 10.18 2.20 4.42
N GLY A 106 9.11 3.00 4.47
CA GLY A 106 8.77 3.81 5.63
C GLY A 106 8.14 5.14 5.25
N ARG A 107 7.80 5.93 6.26
CA ARG A 107 7.42 7.32 6.05
C ARG A 107 8.65 8.13 5.63
N CYS A 108 8.42 9.18 4.85
CA CYS A 108 9.48 10.06 4.34
C CYS A 108 8.97 11.49 4.16
N GLY A 109 9.90 12.40 3.99
CA GLY A 109 9.61 13.73 3.46
C GLY A 109 9.36 13.71 1.96
N ALA A 110 8.93 14.84 1.41
CA ALA A 110 8.77 15.03 -0.04
C ALA A 110 10.11 14.88 -0.81
N ASP A 111 11.25 15.04 -0.14
CA ASP A 111 12.59 14.80 -0.65
C ASP A 111 13.00 13.32 -0.66
N GLY A 112 12.12 12.43 -0.16
CA GLY A 112 12.39 11.00 -0.05
C GLY A 112 13.28 10.58 1.11
N THR A 113 13.70 11.51 1.98
CA THR A 113 14.45 11.19 3.19
C THR A 113 13.53 10.50 4.20
N LEU A 114 13.90 9.29 4.63
CA LEU A 114 13.12 8.54 5.61
C LEU A 114 13.09 9.27 6.95
N ARG A 115 11.88 9.43 7.50
CA ARG A 115 11.62 10.01 8.82
C ARG A 115 10.25 9.61 9.32
N ASP A 116 10.13 9.35 10.61
CA ASP A 116 8.91 8.81 11.21
C ASP A 116 7.73 9.79 11.14
N ASP A 117 8.01 11.09 11.13
CA ASP A 117 7.02 12.16 11.05
C ASP A 117 6.72 12.64 9.61
N GLY A 118 7.13 11.87 8.61
CA GLY A 118 6.88 12.19 7.19
C GLY A 118 5.40 12.13 6.82
N ASP A 119 5.00 12.98 5.87
CA ASP A 119 3.65 13.03 5.27
C ASP A 119 3.59 12.38 3.88
N CYS A 120 4.66 11.68 3.52
CA CYS A 120 4.77 10.78 2.38
C CYS A 120 5.18 9.39 2.84
N VAL A 121 5.08 8.40 1.96
CA VAL A 121 5.68 7.08 2.16
C VAL A 121 6.54 6.68 0.97
N LYS A 122 7.65 6.02 1.24
CA LYS A 122 8.55 5.50 0.24
C LYS A 122 8.32 4.01 0.03
N VAL A 123 8.21 3.61 -1.23
CA VAL A 123 7.95 2.23 -1.63
C VAL A 123 8.95 1.76 -2.68
N LEU A 124 9.19 0.46 -2.72
CA LEU A 124 9.88 -0.21 -3.82
C LEU A 124 8.99 -1.34 -4.31
N CYS A 125 8.68 -1.35 -5.60
CA CYS A 125 7.78 -2.32 -6.20
C CYS A 125 8.37 -2.88 -7.49
N THR A 126 8.57 -4.20 -7.54
CA THR A 126 9.08 -4.90 -8.71
C THR A 126 8.10 -5.98 -9.13
N GLY A 127 7.56 -5.84 -10.33
CA GLY A 127 6.67 -6.80 -10.97
C GLY A 127 7.37 -7.55 -12.10
N ALA A 128 7.02 -8.81 -12.29
CA ALA A 128 7.44 -9.63 -13.43
C ALA A 128 6.25 -10.47 -13.94
N CYS A 129 6.22 -10.75 -15.22
CA CYS A 129 5.23 -11.65 -15.84
C CYS A 129 5.88 -12.59 -16.82
N SER A 130 5.16 -13.67 -17.21
CA SER A 130 5.56 -14.52 -18.32
C SER A 130 5.52 -13.71 -19.61
N PRO A 131 6.61 -13.68 -20.41
CA PRO A 131 6.70 -12.78 -21.57
C PRO A 131 5.77 -13.15 -22.73
N VAL A 132 5.34 -14.41 -22.82
CA VAL A 132 4.44 -14.94 -23.87
C VAL A 132 4.87 -14.46 -25.28
N GLY A 133 6.11 -14.81 -25.65
CA GLY A 133 6.67 -14.39 -26.95
C GLY A 133 6.93 -12.88 -27.07
N GLY A 134 7.02 -12.14 -25.96
CA GLY A 134 7.21 -10.70 -25.94
C GLY A 134 5.91 -9.88 -26.00
N HIS A 135 4.75 -10.52 -26.02
CA HIS A 135 3.44 -9.85 -26.09
C HIS A 135 2.91 -9.43 -24.71
N ASN A 136 3.25 -10.16 -23.66
CA ASN A 136 2.76 -9.87 -22.31
C ASN A 136 3.70 -8.91 -21.57
N THR A 137 3.13 -7.88 -20.99
CA THR A 137 3.83 -6.87 -20.21
C THR A 137 3.23 -6.78 -18.82
N VAL A 138 3.99 -6.28 -17.85
CA VAL A 138 3.53 -6.06 -16.48
C VAL A 138 3.54 -4.57 -16.16
N THR A 139 2.48 -4.12 -15.49
CA THR A 139 2.39 -2.78 -14.90
C THR A 139 2.33 -2.92 -13.39
N VAL A 140 3.17 -2.19 -12.67
CA VAL A 140 3.08 -2.05 -11.21
C VAL A 140 2.33 -0.77 -10.88
N ARG A 141 1.50 -0.81 -9.84
CA ARG A 141 0.62 0.29 -9.47
C ARG A 141 0.26 0.22 -8.00
N TYR A 142 -0.21 1.33 -7.48
CA TYR A 142 -0.75 1.42 -6.12
C TYR A 142 -2.12 2.06 -6.08
N ARG A 143 -2.81 1.85 -4.98
CA ARG A 143 -3.94 2.65 -4.51
C ARG A 143 -3.89 2.75 -2.99
N LEU A 144 -4.44 3.85 -2.48
CA LEU A 144 -4.38 4.21 -1.08
C LEU A 144 -5.78 4.51 -0.57
N ARG A 145 -6.05 4.20 0.70
CA ARG A 145 -7.25 4.66 1.42
C ARG A 145 -6.93 5.00 2.87
N PRO A 146 -7.61 5.98 3.47
CA PRO A 146 -7.69 6.08 4.92
C PRO A 146 -8.38 4.83 5.48
N VAL A 147 -7.99 4.37 6.67
CA VAL A 147 -8.66 3.24 7.33
C VAL A 147 -10.14 3.56 7.51
N GLY A 148 -11.00 2.65 7.06
CA GLY A 148 -12.45 2.83 7.04
C GLY A 148 -12.99 3.64 5.87
N GLY A 149 -12.12 4.15 4.98
CA GLY A 149 -12.49 4.89 3.77
C GLY A 149 -12.47 4.04 2.50
N SER A 150 -12.74 4.68 1.36
CA SER A 150 -12.68 4.06 0.04
C SER A 150 -11.30 4.22 -0.57
N TYR A 151 -10.86 3.22 -1.36
CA TYR A 151 -9.63 3.30 -2.13
C TYR A 151 -9.68 4.42 -3.18
N SER A 152 -8.53 5.06 -3.38
CA SER A 152 -8.29 5.91 -4.56
C SER A 152 -8.34 5.08 -5.85
N GLY A 153 -8.32 5.76 -6.99
CA GLY A 153 -7.99 5.11 -8.26
C GLY A 153 -6.56 4.53 -8.23
N TYR A 154 -6.27 3.59 -9.13
CA TYR A 154 -4.93 3.10 -9.31
C TYR A 154 -4.01 4.14 -9.94
N THR A 155 -2.82 4.30 -9.38
CA THR A 155 -1.73 5.12 -9.92
C THR A 155 -0.56 4.20 -10.30
N ALA A 156 -0.02 4.36 -11.50
CA ALA A 156 1.12 3.57 -11.97
C ALA A 156 2.40 3.93 -11.19
N LEU A 157 3.23 2.91 -11.01
CA LEU A 157 4.58 3.04 -10.46
C LEU A 157 5.62 2.64 -11.52
N GLU A 158 6.81 3.18 -11.42
CA GLU A 158 7.95 2.71 -12.22
C GLU A 158 8.49 1.40 -11.65
N ASN A 159 8.53 0.38 -12.51
CA ASN A 159 8.90 -0.96 -12.12
C ASN A 159 10.37 -1.04 -11.67
N GLY A 160 10.60 -1.51 -10.44
CA GLY A 160 11.92 -1.70 -9.87
C GLY A 160 12.60 -0.43 -9.37
N GLN A 161 11.89 0.71 -9.27
CA GLN A 161 12.40 1.96 -8.74
C GLN A 161 11.77 2.30 -7.38
N GLU A 162 12.57 2.96 -6.53
CA GLU A 162 12.03 3.58 -5.31
C GLU A 162 11.19 4.80 -5.70
N GLN A 163 9.99 4.90 -5.13
CA GLN A 163 9.08 6.01 -5.40
C GLN A 163 8.41 6.50 -4.13
N ILE A 164 8.00 7.77 -4.18
CA ILE A 164 7.34 8.47 -3.08
C ILE A 164 5.86 8.56 -3.40
N ILE A 165 5.03 8.17 -2.42
CA ILE A 165 3.57 8.34 -2.45
C ILE A 165 3.24 9.47 -1.48
N GLU A 166 2.67 10.53 -2.01
CA GLU A 166 2.29 11.72 -1.26
C GLU A 166 0.88 11.62 -0.66
N GLY A 167 0.53 12.56 0.22
CA GLY A 167 -0.82 12.70 0.77
C GLY A 167 -1.14 11.76 1.92
N VAL A 168 -0.12 11.23 2.59
CA VAL A 168 -0.27 10.36 3.76
C VAL A 168 -0.20 11.19 5.04
N LEU A 169 -1.33 11.75 5.46
CA LEU A 169 -1.41 12.62 6.63
C LEU A 169 -0.86 11.93 7.89
N LYS A 170 -0.17 12.71 8.73
CA LYS A 170 0.41 12.24 10.01
C LYS A 170 -0.65 11.79 11.01
N THR A 171 -1.82 12.41 10.95
CA THR A 171 -2.93 12.23 11.91
C THR A 171 -3.88 11.10 11.56
N ALA A 172 -3.69 10.43 10.40
CA ALA A 172 -4.54 9.35 9.94
C ALA A 172 -3.73 8.09 9.64
N SER A 173 -4.37 6.94 9.82
CA SER A 173 -3.85 5.65 9.37
C SER A 173 -4.37 5.33 7.97
N TYR A 174 -3.56 4.65 7.18
CA TYR A 174 -3.89 4.31 5.80
C TYR A 174 -3.64 2.83 5.52
N GLU A 175 -4.33 2.32 4.51
CA GLU A 175 -4.06 1.04 3.87
C GLU A 175 -3.59 1.30 2.44
N LEU A 176 -2.40 0.79 2.14
CA LEU A 176 -1.73 0.90 0.85
C LEU A 176 -1.74 -0.46 0.17
N GLU A 177 -2.36 -0.57 -1.00
CA GLU A 177 -2.24 -1.74 -1.87
C GLU A 177 -1.22 -1.46 -2.96
N LEU A 178 -0.22 -2.35 -3.07
CA LEU A 178 0.73 -2.42 -4.17
C LEU A 178 0.38 -3.63 -5.03
N SER A 179 0.30 -3.46 -6.35
CA SER A 179 -0.10 -4.56 -7.24
C SER A 179 0.68 -4.56 -8.55
N ALA A 180 0.89 -5.77 -9.08
CA ALA A 180 1.35 -6.02 -10.43
C ALA A 180 0.21 -6.62 -11.25
N VAL A 181 -0.06 -6.06 -12.41
CA VAL A 181 -1.07 -6.55 -13.35
C VAL A 181 -0.41 -6.78 -14.71
N ASP A 182 -0.69 -7.93 -15.32
CA ASP A 182 -0.22 -8.20 -16.65
C ASP A 182 -1.23 -7.83 -17.74
N ALA A 183 -0.83 -7.94 -19.02
CA ALA A 183 -1.70 -7.59 -20.14
C ALA A 183 -2.93 -8.50 -20.26
N LEU A 184 -2.94 -9.68 -19.62
CA LEU A 184 -4.08 -10.59 -19.57
C LEU A 184 -5.06 -10.26 -18.44
N GLY A 185 -4.75 -9.24 -17.63
CA GLY A 185 -5.56 -8.82 -16.50
C GLY A 185 -5.35 -9.65 -15.24
N SER A 186 -4.38 -10.57 -15.21
CA SER A 186 -4.01 -11.28 -13.99
C SER A 186 -3.30 -10.35 -13.03
N VAL A 187 -3.66 -10.41 -11.73
CA VAL A 187 -3.18 -9.50 -10.70
C VAL A 187 -2.51 -10.25 -9.56
N ARG A 188 -1.39 -9.72 -9.09
CA ARG A 188 -0.80 -10.04 -7.79
C ARG A 188 -0.73 -8.77 -6.96
N ALA A 189 -1.28 -8.79 -5.74
CA ALA A 189 -1.32 -7.63 -4.86
C ALA A 189 -0.81 -7.97 -3.45
N VAL A 190 -0.36 -6.95 -2.74
CA VAL A 190 0.00 -6.98 -1.32
C VAL A 190 -0.50 -5.69 -0.66
N GLU A 191 -0.96 -5.80 0.58
CA GLU A 191 -1.44 -4.66 1.36
C GLU A 191 -0.48 -4.35 2.51
N TYR A 192 -0.30 -3.07 2.78
CA TYR A 192 0.48 -2.53 3.90
C TYR A 192 -0.38 -1.57 4.71
N ALA A 193 -0.30 -1.71 6.03
CA ALA A 193 -0.84 -0.71 6.95
C ALA A 193 0.20 0.40 7.18
N ILE A 194 -0.24 1.64 7.08
CA ILE A 194 0.57 2.83 7.40
C ILE A 194 -0.07 3.46 8.65
N PRO A 195 0.56 3.32 9.82
CA PRO A 195 0.02 3.91 11.06
C PRO A 195 0.11 5.44 11.04
N THR A 196 -0.58 6.09 11.97
CA THR A 196 -0.41 7.52 12.22
C THR A 196 1.05 7.83 12.61
N ALA A 197 1.53 9.01 12.22
CA ALA A 197 2.82 9.55 12.68
C ALA A 197 2.66 10.55 13.82
N ALA A 198 1.41 10.93 14.17
CA ALA A 198 1.15 11.78 15.34
C ALA A 198 1.38 10.95 16.61
N VAL A 199 2.29 11.44 17.45
CA VAL A 199 2.66 10.79 18.72
C VAL A 199 1.90 11.45 19.85
N ALA A 200 0.91 10.73 20.40
CA ALA A 200 0.24 11.20 21.61
C ALA A 200 1.11 10.99 22.86
N VAL A 201 1.79 9.84 22.94
CA VAL A 201 2.74 9.50 24.01
C VAL A 201 3.90 8.73 23.38
N HIS A 202 5.13 9.13 23.70
CA HIS A 202 6.36 8.46 23.32
C HIS A 202 7.15 8.03 24.55
N LEU A 203 7.60 6.79 24.57
CA LEU A 203 8.56 6.29 25.56
C LEU A 203 9.93 6.21 24.89
N ALA A 204 10.91 6.91 25.41
CA ALA A 204 12.28 6.84 24.91
C ALA A 204 12.85 5.44 25.06
N GLN A 205 13.75 5.06 24.17
CA GLN A 205 14.44 3.78 24.22
C GLN A 205 15.12 3.60 25.60
N GLY A 206 14.89 2.46 26.23
CA GLY A 206 15.38 2.21 27.60
C GLY A 206 14.49 2.76 28.71
N GLY A 207 13.35 3.40 28.39
CA GLY A 207 12.40 3.91 29.38
C GLY A 207 12.90 5.12 30.16
N THR A 208 13.84 5.87 29.61
CA THR A 208 14.51 6.98 30.32
C THR A 208 13.76 8.30 30.25
N ALA A 209 12.83 8.48 29.32
CA ALA A 209 12.06 9.71 29.16
C ALA A 209 10.68 9.47 28.54
N VAL A 210 9.78 10.41 28.71
CA VAL A 210 8.41 10.39 28.17
C VAL A 210 8.18 11.65 27.34
N GLY A 211 7.72 11.49 26.09
CA GLY A 211 7.18 12.59 25.28
C GLY A 211 5.66 12.58 25.30
N VAL A 212 5.03 13.71 25.41
CA VAL A 212 3.58 13.91 25.32
C VAL A 212 3.29 14.90 24.20
N GLY A 213 2.55 14.44 23.16
CA GLY A 213 2.32 15.20 21.94
C GLY A 213 3.54 15.31 21.01
N LYS A 214 4.68 14.76 21.40
CA LYS A 214 5.95 14.78 20.65
C LYS A 214 6.84 13.59 21.03
N TYR A 215 7.91 13.37 20.28
CA TYR A 215 8.99 12.47 20.71
C TYR A 215 9.75 13.08 21.90
N ALA A 216 10.18 12.23 22.83
CA ALA A 216 11.04 12.66 23.95
C ALA A 216 12.43 13.03 23.41
N GLU A 217 12.88 14.24 23.68
CA GLU A 217 14.15 14.81 23.23
C GLU A 217 15.17 14.93 24.35
N HIS A 218 14.70 15.00 25.61
CA HIS A 218 15.54 15.16 26.77
C HIS A 218 15.55 13.88 27.61
N ASP A 219 16.74 13.44 28.02
CA ASP A 219 16.89 12.28 28.91
C ASP A 219 16.39 12.59 30.32
N LYS A 220 15.76 11.60 30.98
CA LYS A 220 15.20 11.69 32.34
C LYS A 220 14.16 12.83 32.51
N ALA A 221 13.39 13.11 31.48
CA ALA A 221 12.41 14.17 31.44
C ALA A 221 11.04 13.70 30.95
N VAL A 222 10.05 14.57 31.19
CA VAL A 222 8.75 14.54 30.49
C VAL A 222 8.71 15.74 29.55
N ASP A 223 8.85 15.46 28.24
CA ASP A 223 8.78 16.47 27.18
C ASP A 223 7.33 16.64 26.74
N ILE A 224 6.82 17.86 26.81
CA ILE A 224 5.48 18.17 26.36
C ILE A 224 5.57 19.02 25.10
N ALA A 225 4.74 18.70 24.08
CA ALA A 225 4.69 19.47 22.85
C ALA A 225 4.37 20.96 23.15
N PRO A 226 5.00 21.92 22.44
CA PRO A 226 4.85 23.35 22.72
C PRO A 226 3.42 23.87 22.61
N ASP A 227 2.58 23.18 21.83
CA ASP A 227 1.17 23.50 21.60
C ASP A 227 0.21 22.78 22.55
N TRP A 228 0.74 22.00 23.50
CA TRP A 228 -0.06 21.25 24.49
C TRP A 228 0.02 21.95 25.87
N ASP A 229 -1.13 22.09 26.50
CA ASP A 229 -1.26 22.58 27.86
C ASP A 229 -1.35 21.44 28.87
N VAL A 230 -0.73 21.64 30.04
CA VAL A 230 -0.91 20.74 31.19
C VAL A 230 -2.04 21.28 32.05
N TRP A 231 -3.07 20.48 32.29
CA TRP A 231 -4.19 20.81 33.13
C TRP A 231 -4.10 20.11 34.49
N PHE A 232 -4.27 20.86 35.57
CA PHE A 232 -4.30 20.33 36.93
C PHE A 232 -5.56 20.84 37.65
N ARG A 233 -6.41 19.91 38.14
CA ARG A 233 -7.67 20.24 38.83
C ARG A 233 -8.57 21.21 38.05
N GLY A 234 -8.69 21.03 36.74
CA GLY A 234 -9.56 21.85 35.89
C GLY A 234 -9.01 23.24 35.54
N LYS A 235 -7.73 23.52 35.82
CA LYS A 235 -7.02 24.76 35.45
C LYS A 235 -5.74 24.41 34.71
N ARG A 236 -5.24 25.30 33.85
CA ARG A 236 -3.91 25.16 33.29
C ARG A 236 -2.90 25.15 34.44
N LEU A 237 -1.88 24.33 34.37
CA LEU A 237 -0.87 24.22 35.43
C LEU A 237 -0.23 25.57 35.75
N LEU A 238 0.09 26.37 34.72
CA LEU A 238 0.69 27.69 34.90
C LEU A 238 -0.26 28.65 35.62
N ASP A 239 -1.57 28.59 35.33
CA ASP A 239 -2.58 29.42 36.06
C ASP A 239 -2.79 28.94 37.51
N ALA A 240 -2.48 27.67 37.78
CA ALA A 240 -2.53 27.14 39.14
C ALA A 240 -1.29 27.52 39.95
N VAL A 241 -0.13 27.65 39.31
CA VAL A 241 1.14 28.09 39.92
C VAL A 241 1.16 29.60 40.11
N TRP A 242 0.65 30.32 39.11
CA TRP A 242 0.59 31.80 39.11
C TRP A 242 -0.86 32.28 39.00
N PRO A 243 -1.69 32.12 40.02
CA PRO A 243 -3.06 32.61 39.98
C PRO A 243 -3.11 34.14 39.89
N VAL A 244 -4.23 34.67 39.35
CA VAL A 244 -4.44 36.12 39.25
C VAL A 244 -4.24 36.77 40.60
N GLY A 245 -3.41 37.84 40.66
CA GLY A 245 -2.99 38.52 41.87
C GLY A 245 -1.63 38.05 42.42
N SER A 246 -1.00 37.07 41.80
CA SER A 246 0.38 36.68 42.13
C SER A 246 1.36 37.78 41.74
N ILE A 247 2.43 37.92 42.54
CA ILE A 247 3.54 38.83 42.25
C ILE A 247 4.77 38.02 41.85
N TYR A 248 5.29 38.29 40.65
CA TYR A 248 6.53 37.73 40.17
C TYR A 248 7.68 38.72 40.40
N LEU A 249 8.72 38.25 41.06
CA LEU A 249 9.95 39.03 41.31
C LEU A 249 11.10 38.41 40.54
N SER A 250 11.75 39.19 39.71
CA SER A 250 12.89 38.73 38.90
C SER A 250 13.92 39.84 38.77
N ALA A 251 15.19 39.46 38.75
CA ALA A 251 16.29 40.33 38.33
C ALA A 251 16.46 40.34 36.79
N SER A 252 15.73 39.46 36.07
CA SER A 252 15.73 39.43 34.61
C SER A 252 14.71 40.41 34.05
N GLU A 253 15.07 41.07 32.94
CA GLU A 253 14.17 41.99 32.21
C GLU A 253 13.13 41.24 31.33
N ILE A 254 13.14 39.90 31.32
CA ILE A 254 12.16 39.12 30.56
C ILE A 254 10.78 39.25 31.21
N SER A 255 9.79 39.67 30.43
CA SER A 255 8.39 39.77 30.90
C SER A 255 7.86 38.42 31.37
N PRO A 256 7.17 38.35 32.52
CA PRO A 256 6.47 37.14 32.95
C PRO A 256 5.44 36.65 31.93
N GLU A 257 4.85 37.51 31.12
CA GLU A 257 3.95 37.17 30.03
C GLU A 257 4.64 36.26 29.00
N THR A 258 5.91 36.54 28.69
CA THR A 258 6.73 35.68 27.79
C THR A 258 7.05 34.30 28.39
N LEU A 259 7.20 34.23 29.71
CA LEU A 259 7.57 33.01 30.43
C LEU A 259 6.37 32.13 30.77
N PHE A 260 5.25 32.73 31.15
CA PHE A 260 4.11 32.03 31.75
C PHE A 260 2.79 32.27 30.97
N GLY A 261 2.80 33.17 30.00
CA GLY A 261 1.59 33.68 29.35
C GLY A 261 0.76 34.58 30.26
N GLY A 262 -0.49 34.86 29.86
CA GLY A 262 -1.39 35.74 30.62
C GLY A 262 -1.07 37.22 30.47
N THR A 263 -1.71 38.07 31.27
CA THR A 263 -1.50 39.50 31.26
C THR A 263 -0.83 39.90 32.57
N TRP A 264 0.29 40.60 32.47
CA TRP A 264 1.09 41.02 33.62
C TRP A 264 1.29 42.54 33.61
N GLU A 265 1.11 43.16 34.77
CA GLU A 265 1.36 44.58 34.96
C GLU A 265 2.64 44.80 35.79
N GLN A 266 3.54 45.65 35.31
CA GLN A 266 4.76 45.95 36.01
C GLN A 266 4.45 46.90 37.17
N VAL A 267 4.79 46.48 38.39
CA VAL A 267 4.70 47.32 39.60
C VAL A 267 5.92 48.25 39.66
N LYS A 268 5.69 49.55 39.44
CA LYS A 268 6.73 50.59 39.48
C LYS A 268 6.53 51.53 40.68
N ASP A 269 7.62 52.06 41.20
CA ASP A 269 7.66 53.10 42.23
C ASP A 269 6.86 52.72 43.49
N ARG A 270 6.81 51.48 43.88
CA ARG A 270 6.10 50.93 45.02
C ARG A 270 6.98 49.96 45.80
N PHE A 271 6.83 49.99 47.13
CA PHE A 271 7.42 48.96 47.99
C PHE A 271 6.43 47.82 48.22
N LEU A 272 6.91 46.60 48.21
CA LEU A 272 6.15 45.44 48.65
C LEU A 272 6.23 45.37 50.16
N LEU A 273 5.08 45.49 50.81
CA LEU A 273 4.97 45.38 52.27
C LEU A 273 4.27 44.07 52.60
N ALA A 274 4.89 43.24 53.43
CA ALA A 274 4.24 42.02 53.91
C ALA A 274 3.04 42.37 54.78
N ALA A 275 1.92 41.69 54.56
CA ALA A 275 0.74 41.80 55.40
C ALA A 275 1.04 41.24 56.77
N GLY A 276 0.68 42.01 57.81
CA GLY A 276 0.76 41.60 59.21
C GLY A 276 -0.10 42.49 60.05
N ASP A 277 -0.59 41.98 61.14
CA ASP A 277 -1.55 42.66 62.02
C ASP A 277 -1.09 44.07 62.52
N VAL A 278 0.22 44.30 62.48
CA VAL A 278 0.83 45.58 62.92
C VAL A 278 0.84 46.65 61.82
N TYR A 279 0.59 46.26 60.51
CA TYR A 279 0.75 47.17 59.38
C TYR A 279 -0.55 47.57 58.68
N GLU A 280 -1.67 46.97 59.00
CA GLU A 280 -2.97 47.38 58.46
C GLU A 280 -3.34 48.84 58.86
N ASP A 281 -3.12 49.21 60.08
CA ASP A 281 -3.42 50.56 60.58
C ASP A 281 -2.51 51.68 60.01
N ARG A 282 -1.27 51.35 59.65
CA ARG A 282 -0.34 52.32 59.04
C ARG A 282 -0.65 52.63 57.57
N LYS A 283 -1.33 51.78 56.88
CA LYS A 283 -1.70 52.01 55.49
C LYS A 283 -2.86 52.98 55.34
N SER A 284 -3.80 52.98 56.28
CA SER A 284 -4.93 53.89 56.31
C SER A 284 -4.51 55.31 56.79
N THR A 285 -3.59 55.39 57.74
CA THR A 285 -3.14 56.71 58.34
C THR A 285 -2.25 57.49 57.38
N ARG A 286 -1.47 56.90 56.51
CA ARG A 286 -0.64 57.58 55.50
C ARG A 286 -1.41 58.10 54.28
N LEU A 287 -2.51 57.46 53.92
CA LEU A 287 -3.37 57.94 52.83
C LEU A 287 -4.19 59.20 53.28
N ASN A 288 -4.47 59.37 54.56
CA ASN A 288 -5.20 60.53 55.09
C ASN A 288 -4.33 61.75 55.41
N SER A 289 -3.00 61.60 55.50
CA SER A 289 -2.09 62.70 55.75
C SER A 289 -1.56 63.43 54.52
N SER A 290 -1.93 62.97 53.30
CA SER A 290 -1.55 63.64 52.05
C SER A 290 -2.64 64.52 51.45
N HIS A 291 -3.75 64.81 52.21
CA HIS A 291 -4.82 65.73 51.84
C HIS A 291 -5.07 66.79 52.91
N GLN A 292 -4.04 67.51 53.30
CA GLN A 292 -4.18 68.82 53.92
C GLN A 292 -3.22 69.83 53.28
#